data_f16dd065c61fb44cef3d11086272b623
#
_entry.id   f16dd065c61fb44cef3d11086272b623
#
_cell.length_a   1.000
_cell.length_b   1.000
_cell.length_c   1.000
_cell.angle_alpha   90.00
_cell.angle_beta   90.00
_cell.angle_gamma   90.00
#
_symmetry.space_group_name_H-M   'P 1'
#
loop_
_entity.id
_entity.type
_entity.pdbx_description
1 polymer ?
#
loop_
_entity_poly.entity_id
_entity_poly.type
_entity_poly.pdbx_seq_one_letter_code
_entity_poly.pdbx_strand_id
1 'polypeptide(L)'
;MRLGVMLGYFGAGTTAAEQLELVREAERLGYDSAWVAEAYGSDAPTVLAWLAAQTSSINLGSGVFQIPARSPAMTAMTAATLDQLSGGRFRLGLGLSGPQVAEGWHGQRFARPLARTRDYLTVVRMALERRRVAYQGETLELPLPDGPGKALKLTITPAQQRLPIYLAAMGPQNLALAGELADGWLGFLFSPEHAGGFRDQLAAGAARAGRDLDGFDIAPNVQVHISDDLAAARDVMRPFLALYIGGMGSRERNFYADQAGRYGFEQAAAQVQDHYLAGRRAEAGAALPDELIDLVTLCGPPAKVREGLAALRQAGVGTLITAPTAWTHTDRLTQLRQLAELAA
;
A
#
# COMPACT_ATOMS: atom_id res chain seq x y z
N MET A 1 14.09 10.64 4.43
CA MET A 1 13.00 9.90 3.73
C MET A 1 13.64 8.84 2.86
N ARG A 2 13.28 7.59 3.05
CA ARG A 2 13.76 6.46 2.24
C ARG A 2 12.93 6.35 0.96
N LEU A 3 13.50 5.77 -0.11
CA LEU A 3 12.76 5.48 -1.33
C LEU A 3 12.36 4.00 -1.37
N GLY A 4 11.16 3.71 -1.81
CA GLY A 4 10.67 2.38 -2.18
C GLY A 4 10.15 2.38 -3.62
N VAL A 5 10.05 1.21 -4.23
CA VAL A 5 9.44 1.05 -5.55
C VAL A 5 8.25 0.11 -5.47
N MET A 6 7.13 0.50 -6.10
CA MET A 6 5.93 -0.34 -6.24
C MET A 6 5.98 -1.08 -7.58
N LEU A 7 5.76 -2.37 -7.54
CA LEU A 7 5.68 -3.22 -8.73
C LEU A 7 4.22 -3.44 -9.14
N GLY A 8 3.98 -3.36 -10.46
CA GLY A 8 2.71 -3.73 -11.06
C GLY A 8 2.51 -5.25 -11.15
N TYR A 9 1.40 -5.67 -11.74
CA TYR A 9 1.11 -7.09 -11.97
C TYR A 9 1.87 -7.64 -13.16
N PHE A 10 2.29 -8.89 -13.10
CA PHE A 10 2.88 -9.60 -14.24
C PHE A 10 1.89 -9.70 -15.40
N GLY A 11 2.36 -9.44 -16.62
CA GLY A 11 1.51 -9.45 -17.80
C GLY A 11 0.61 -8.23 -17.99
N ALA A 12 0.58 -7.31 -17.06
CA ALA A 12 -0.13 -6.03 -17.18
C ALA A 12 0.81 -4.91 -17.66
N GLY A 13 1.34 -5.05 -18.88
CA GLY A 13 2.28 -4.08 -19.47
C GLY A 13 3.73 -4.21 -18.97
N THR A 14 4.08 -5.31 -18.29
CA THR A 14 5.44 -5.62 -17.86
C THR A 14 5.63 -7.13 -17.72
N THR A 15 6.82 -7.63 -18.03
CA THR A 15 7.20 -9.02 -17.84
C THR A 15 7.84 -9.25 -16.46
N ALA A 16 7.94 -10.52 -16.04
CA ALA A 16 8.65 -10.87 -14.82
C ALA A 16 10.13 -10.46 -14.87
N ALA A 17 10.79 -10.62 -16.04
CA ALA A 17 12.18 -10.22 -16.23
C ALA A 17 12.38 -8.72 -16.08
N GLU A 18 11.50 -7.90 -16.67
CA GLU A 18 11.55 -6.44 -16.55
C GLU A 18 11.31 -5.98 -15.10
N GLN A 19 10.40 -6.63 -14.36
CA GLN A 19 10.19 -6.31 -12.96
C GLN A 19 11.40 -6.67 -12.09
N LEU A 20 12.06 -7.81 -12.37
CA LEU A 20 13.29 -8.17 -11.68
C LEU A 20 14.41 -7.17 -11.96
N GLU A 21 14.56 -6.75 -13.22
CA GLU A 21 15.56 -5.73 -13.60
C GLU A 21 15.29 -4.41 -12.88
N LEU A 22 14.02 -3.98 -12.80
CA LEU A 22 13.63 -2.77 -12.07
C LEU A 22 13.99 -2.86 -10.58
N VAL A 23 13.74 -4.00 -9.93
CA VAL A 23 14.07 -4.21 -8.51
C VAL A 23 15.58 -4.23 -8.28
N ARG A 24 16.34 -4.89 -9.15
CA ARG A 24 17.81 -4.93 -9.07
C ARG A 24 18.41 -3.55 -9.29
N GLU A 25 17.87 -2.77 -10.20
CA GLU A 25 18.29 -1.40 -10.41
C GLU A 25 17.95 -0.52 -9.19
N ALA A 26 16.76 -0.68 -8.61
CA ALA A 26 16.39 -0.02 -7.35
C ALA A 26 17.37 -0.39 -6.21
N GLU A 27 17.69 -1.68 -6.06
CA GLU A 27 18.68 -2.16 -5.10
C GLU A 27 20.07 -1.52 -5.32
N ARG A 28 20.53 -1.47 -6.58
CA ARG A 28 21.81 -0.84 -6.95
C ARG A 28 21.83 0.66 -6.66
N LEU A 29 20.70 1.35 -6.80
CA LEU A 29 20.55 2.78 -6.52
C LEU A 29 20.34 3.09 -5.03
N GLY A 30 20.28 2.07 -4.16
CA GLY A 30 20.10 2.26 -2.73
C GLY A 30 18.66 2.52 -2.30
N TYR A 31 17.66 2.13 -3.11
CA TYR A 31 16.29 2.11 -2.66
C TYR A 31 16.15 1.17 -1.46
N ASP A 32 15.39 1.62 -0.47
CA ASP A 32 15.18 0.87 0.77
C ASP A 32 14.31 -0.36 0.58
N SER A 33 13.32 -0.31 -0.31
CA SER A 33 12.32 -1.36 -0.40
C SER A 33 11.66 -1.51 -1.78
N ALA A 34 11.26 -2.74 -2.13
CA ALA A 34 10.39 -3.06 -3.26
C ALA A 34 9.09 -3.67 -2.76
N TRP A 35 7.95 -3.16 -3.25
CA TRP A 35 6.62 -3.54 -2.80
C TRP A 35 5.84 -4.21 -3.93
N VAL A 36 5.15 -5.29 -3.61
CA VAL A 36 4.37 -6.08 -4.57
C VAL A 36 2.88 -5.93 -4.30
N ALA A 37 2.15 -5.44 -5.31
CA ALA A 37 0.71 -5.30 -5.24
C ALA A 37 -0.02 -6.65 -5.38
N GLU A 38 -1.16 -6.77 -4.72
CA GLU A 38 -2.08 -7.89 -4.87
C GLU A 38 -3.53 -7.37 -4.90
N ALA A 39 -4.30 -7.85 -5.85
CA ALA A 39 -5.75 -7.66 -5.91
C ALA A 39 -6.40 -8.90 -6.58
N TYR A 40 -6.65 -8.84 -7.86
CA TYR A 40 -7.04 -9.96 -8.73
C TYR A 40 -6.04 -10.12 -9.90
N GLY A 41 -4.77 -9.84 -9.60
CA GLY A 41 -3.63 -9.96 -10.52
C GLY A 41 -2.65 -11.04 -10.04
N SER A 42 -1.36 -10.69 -9.92
CA SER A 42 -0.33 -11.62 -9.44
C SER A 42 -0.49 -11.94 -7.96
N ASP A 43 -0.21 -13.18 -7.57
CA ASP A 43 -0.11 -13.60 -6.17
C ASP A 43 1.17 -13.01 -5.56
N ALA A 44 1.02 -12.09 -4.63
CA ALA A 44 2.15 -11.35 -4.09
C ALA A 44 3.16 -12.23 -3.31
N PRO A 45 2.76 -13.22 -2.50
CA PRO A 45 3.71 -14.12 -1.83
C PRO A 45 4.64 -14.85 -2.79
N THR A 46 4.12 -15.35 -3.91
CA THR A 46 4.91 -16.05 -4.94
C THR A 46 5.95 -15.11 -5.57
N VAL A 47 5.54 -13.90 -5.92
CA VAL A 47 6.43 -12.88 -6.49
C VAL A 47 7.50 -12.48 -5.47
N LEU A 48 7.13 -12.23 -4.23
CA LEU A 48 8.05 -11.86 -3.15
C LEU A 48 9.05 -12.96 -2.84
N ALA A 49 8.65 -14.24 -2.83
CA ALA A 49 9.57 -15.36 -2.65
C ALA A 49 10.60 -15.43 -3.78
N TRP A 50 10.16 -15.23 -5.03
CA TRP A 50 11.05 -15.19 -6.17
C TRP A 50 12.03 -14.02 -6.11
N LEU A 51 11.57 -12.80 -5.74
CA LEU A 51 12.43 -11.63 -5.57
C LEU A 51 13.41 -11.82 -4.41
N ALA A 52 13.01 -12.47 -3.32
CA ALA A 52 13.88 -12.75 -2.18
C ALA A 52 15.12 -13.56 -2.58
N ALA A 53 14.97 -14.51 -3.51
CA ALA A 53 16.06 -15.32 -4.04
C ALA A 53 16.92 -14.58 -5.08
N GLN A 54 16.49 -13.44 -5.59
CA GLN A 54 17.13 -12.68 -6.68
C GLN A 54 17.76 -11.36 -6.25
N THR A 55 17.57 -10.98 -4.97
CA THR A 55 18.06 -9.73 -4.36
C THR A 55 18.80 -10.03 -3.06
N SER A 56 19.61 -9.09 -2.57
CA SER A 56 20.48 -9.30 -1.41
C SER A 56 20.31 -8.29 -0.27
N SER A 57 19.93 -7.06 -0.57
CA SER A 57 19.90 -5.96 0.41
C SER A 57 18.58 -5.21 0.47
N ILE A 58 17.86 -5.08 -0.64
CA ILE A 58 16.58 -4.36 -0.69
C ILE A 58 15.52 -5.08 0.13
N ASN A 59 14.77 -4.35 0.98
CA ASN A 59 13.65 -4.91 1.70
C ASN A 59 12.49 -5.23 0.74
N LEU A 60 11.71 -6.24 1.07
CA LEU A 60 10.60 -6.72 0.25
C LEU A 60 9.29 -6.56 1.02
N GLY A 61 8.32 -5.88 0.44
CA GLY A 61 7.05 -5.59 1.10
C GLY A 61 5.84 -6.07 0.31
N SER A 62 4.80 -6.50 1.01
CA SER A 62 3.48 -6.67 0.38
C SER A 62 2.72 -5.34 0.41
N GLY A 63 2.26 -4.91 -0.74
CA GLY A 63 1.51 -3.67 -0.87
C GLY A 63 0.16 -3.84 -1.57
N VAL A 64 -0.78 -4.67 -1.09
CA VAL A 64 -0.82 -5.35 0.22
C VAL A 64 -1.19 -6.82 0.08
N PHE A 65 -0.97 -7.66 1.12
CA PHE A 65 -1.73 -8.91 1.22
C PHE A 65 -3.17 -8.60 1.61
N GLN A 66 -4.11 -9.20 0.90
CA GLN A 66 -5.52 -8.96 1.15
C GLN A 66 -6.02 -9.81 2.33
N ILE A 67 -6.56 -9.15 3.36
CA ILE A 67 -7.17 -9.81 4.53
C ILE A 67 -8.26 -10.83 4.12
N PRO A 68 -9.18 -10.55 3.17
CA PRO A 68 -10.19 -11.52 2.77
C PRO A 68 -9.63 -12.74 2.00
N ALA A 69 -8.42 -12.68 1.47
CA ALA A 69 -7.83 -13.75 0.67
C ALA A 69 -7.24 -14.90 1.52
N ARG A 70 -6.85 -14.63 2.76
CA ARG A 70 -6.11 -15.57 3.61
C ARG A 70 -6.61 -15.59 5.03
N SER A 71 -6.49 -16.73 5.71
CA SER A 71 -6.65 -16.75 7.18
C SER A 71 -5.46 -16.02 7.85
N PRO A 72 -5.62 -15.45 9.05
CA PRO A 72 -4.53 -14.83 9.77
C PRO A 72 -3.38 -15.80 10.08
N ALA A 73 -3.69 -17.08 10.34
CA ALA A 73 -2.68 -18.12 10.52
C ALA A 73 -1.86 -18.35 9.24
N MET A 74 -2.52 -18.45 8.06
CA MET A 74 -1.82 -18.59 6.79
C MET A 74 -0.96 -17.37 6.50
N THR A 75 -1.45 -16.17 6.77
CA THR A 75 -0.66 -14.93 6.61
C THR A 75 0.58 -14.91 7.50
N ALA A 76 0.47 -15.33 8.75
CA ALA A 76 1.62 -15.41 9.64
C ALA A 76 2.65 -16.45 9.17
N MET A 77 2.20 -17.61 8.69
CA MET A 77 3.07 -18.64 8.10
C MET A 77 3.80 -18.09 6.86
N THR A 78 3.07 -17.48 5.95
CA THR A 78 3.62 -16.87 4.73
C THR A 78 4.64 -15.78 5.06
N ALA A 79 4.30 -14.87 5.98
CA ALA A 79 5.16 -13.78 6.39
C ALA A 79 6.47 -14.29 7.03
N ALA A 80 6.39 -15.25 7.94
CA ALA A 80 7.56 -15.85 8.56
C ALA A 80 8.44 -16.62 7.57
N THR A 81 7.83 -17.27 6.57
CA THR A 81 8.57 -17.97 5.50
C THR A 81 9.30 -16.96 4.59
N LEU A 82 8.61 -15.90 4.14
CA LEU A 82 9.23 -14.84 3.34
C LEU A 82 10.35 -14.12 4.10
N ASP A 83 10.17 -13.93 5.40
CA ASP A 83 11.19 -13.34 6.25
C ASP A 83 12.46 -14.20 6.32
N GLN A 84 12.31 -15.51 6.47
CA GLN A 84 13.42 -16.47 6.41
C GLN A 84 14.09 -16.48 5.01
N LEU A 85 13.31 -16.59 3.95
CA LEU A 85 13.82 -16.62 2.58
C LEU A 85 14.56 -15.35 2.18
N SER A 86 14.13 -14.21 2.69
CA SER A 86 14.76 -12.92 2.43
C SER A 86 15.92 -12.59 3.39
N GLY A 87 16.19 -13.43 4.40
CA GLY A 87 17.21 -13.12 5.42
C GLY A 87 16.86 -11.92 6.30
N GLY A 88 15.58 -11.79 6.69
CA GLY A 88 15.11 -10.70 7.58
C GLY A 88 14.80 -9.39 6.87
N ARG A 89 14.52 -9.41 5.55
CA ARG A 89 14.19 -8.21 4.76
C ARG A 89 12.70 -8.06 4.46
N PHE A 90 11.83 -8.91 4.99
CA PHE A 90 10.40 -8.87 4.68
C PHE A 90 9.64 -7.86 5.54
N ARG A 91 8.68 -7.15 4.92
CA ARG A 91 7.74 -6.22 5.53
C ARG A 91 6.32 -6.63 5.14
N LEU A 92 5.48 -6.90 6.13
CA LEU A 92 4.11 -7.38 5.90
C LEU A 92 3.14 -6.19 5.79
N GLY A 93 2.73 -5.84 4.58
CA GLY A 93 1.65 -4.90 4.36
C GLY A 93 0.32 -5.63 4.19
N LEU A 94 -0.69 -5.19 4.93
CA LEU A 94 -2.03 -5.75 4.98
C LEU A 94 -3.09 -4.73 4.56
N GLY A 95 -4.17 -5.18 3.94
CA GLY A 95 -5.30 -4.33 3.56
C GLY A 95 -6.60 -5.09 3.45
N LEU A 96 -7.71 -4.38 3.71
CA LEU A 96 -9.06 -4.94 3.66
C LEU A 96 -9.56 -5.22 2.25
N SER A 97 -8.91 -4.62 1.22
CA SER A 97 -9.48 -4.52 -0.13
C SER A 97 -10.84 -3.76 -0.13
N GLY A 98 -11.57 -3.80 -1.25
CA GLY A 98 -12.92 -3.24 -1.35
C GLY A 98 -13.99 -4.34 -1.31
N PRO A 99 -15.26 -3.99 -1.07
CA PRO A 99 -16.36 -4.96 -1.06
C PRO A 99 -16.49 -5.73 -2.38
N GLN A 100 -16.20 -5.09 -3.52
CA GLN A 100 -16.26 -5.73 -4.84
C GLN A 100 -15.27 -6.89 -4.96
N VAL A 101 -14.07 -6.74 -4.44
CA VAL A 101 -13.03 -7.78 -4.46
C VAL A 101 -13.27 -8.80 -3.34
N ALA A 102 -13.59 -8.34 -2.12
CA ALA A 102 -13.83 -9.24 -1.00
C ALA A 102 -15.01 -10.19 -1.27
N GLU A 103 -16.14 -9.66 -1.74
CA GLU A 103 -17.34 -10.45 -1.99
C GLU A 103 -17.34 -11.08 -3.38
N GLY A 104 -16.93 -10.35 -4.43
CA GLY A 104 -16.99 -10.79 -5.81
C GLY A 104 -15.89 -11.76 -6.21
N TRP A 105 -14.69 -11.64 -5.62
CA TRP A 105 -13.54 -12.48 -5.97
C TRP A 105 -13.22 -13.53 -4.90
N HIS A 106 -13.23 -13.13 -3.63
CA HIS A 106 -12.89 -14.03 -2.52
C HIS A 106 -14.08 -14.69 -1.85
N GLY A 107 -15.32 -14.31 -2.19
CA GLY A 107 -16.54 -14.87 -1.58
C GLY A 107 -16.67 -14.57 -0.08
N GLN A 108 -15.98 -13.54 0.42
CA GLN A 108 -15.95 -13.15 1.82
C GLN A 108 -16.81 -11.91 2.06
N ARG A 109 -17.79 -11.98 2.96
CA ARG A 109 -18.62 -10.84 3.31
C ARG A 109 -17.79 -9.66 3.80
N PHE A 110 -18.01 -8.49 3.23
CA PHE A 110 -17.41 -7.23 3.66
C PHE A 110 -18.20 -6.63 4.84
N ALA A 111 -18.18 -7.36 5.96
CA ALA A 111 -18.90 -6.98 7.17
C ALA A 111 -17.94 -6.66 8.30
N ARG A 112 -18.32 -5.69 9.15
CA ARG A 112 -17.53 -5.25 10.32
C ARG A 112 -16.02 -5.07 10.02
N PRO A 113 -15.64 -4.25 8.99
CA PRO A 113 -14.30 -4.22 8.47
C PRO A 113 -13.25 -3.81 9.53
N LEU A 114 -13.58 -2.91 10.44
CA LEU A 114 -12.67 -2.47 11.51
C LEU A 114 -12.41 -3.59 12.52
N ALA A 115 -13.47 -4.23 13.02
CA ALA A 115 -13.33 -5.34 13.94
C ALA A 115 -12.55 -6.51 13.31
N ARG A 116 -12.88 -6.83 12.05
CA ARG A 116 -12.16 -7.87 11.30
C ARG A 116 -10.67 -7.54 11.15
N THR A 117 -10.32 -6.31 10.84
CA THR A 117 -8.92 -5.88 10.75
C THR A 117 -8.22 -6.01 12.10
N ARG A 118 -8.87 -5.57 13.18
CA ARG A 118 -8.33 -5.69 14.54
C ARG A 118 -8.04 -7.13 14.92
N ASP A 119 -9.06 -7.99 14.79
CA ASP A 119 -8.93 -9.42 15.13
C ASP A 119 -7.81 -10.08 14.30
N TYR A 120 -7.80 -9.79 13.01
CA TYR A 120 -6.82 -10.34 12.07
C TYR A 120 -5.38 -9.95 12.42
N LEU A 121 -5.11 -8.64 12.59
CA LEU A 121 -3.78 -8.15 12.94
C LEU A 121 -3.32 -8.69 14.30
N THR A 122 -4.23 -8.75 15.27
CA THR A 122 -3.92 -9.28 16.60
C THR A 122 -3.46 -10.74 16.52
N VAL A 123 -4.22 -11.56 15.79
CA VAL A 123 -3.86 -12.99 15.63
C VAL A 123 -2.57 -13.16 14.82
N VAL A 124 -2.36 -12.39 13.76
CA VAL A 124 -1.11 -12.42 13.00
C VAL A 124 0.07 -12.05 13.89
N ARG A 125 -0.04 -11.00 14.70
CA ARG A 125 1.02 -10.59 15.63
C ARG A 125 1.32 -11.65 16.67
N MET A 126 0.27 -12.22 17.31
CA MET A 126 0.43 -13.32 18.26
C MET A 126 1.16 -14.52 17.65
N ALA A 127 0.82 -14.89 16.42
CA ALA A 127 1.45 -16.01 15.73
C ALA A 127 2.92 -15.71 15.40
N LEU A 128 3.25 -14.53 14.88
CA LEU A 128 4.63 -14.10 14.57
C LEU A 128 5.50 -14.01 15.83
N GLU A 129 4.93 -13.63 16.98
CA GLU A 129 5.58 -13.66 18.29
C GLU A 129 5.75 -15.08 18.83
N ARG A 130 5.32 -16.10 18.08
CA ARG A 130 5.35 -17.50 18.48
C ARG A 130 4.64 -17.80 19.79
N ARG A 131 3.58 -17.08 20.07
CA ARG A 131 2.65 -17.40 21.18
C ARG A 131 1.72 -18.53 20.75
N ARG A 132 1.15 -19.26 21.70
CA ARG A 132 -0.01 -20.12 21.42
C ARG A 132 -1.18 -19.22 21.05
N VAL A 133 -1.75 -19.43 19.86
CA VAL A 133 -2.85 -18.61 19.37
C VAL A 133 -4.16 -19.09 20.00
N ALA A 134 -4.51 -18.45 21.12
CA ALA A 134 -5.83 -18.52 21.74
C ALA A 134 -6.39 -17.10 21.74
N TYR A 135 -7.46 -16.87 21.00
CA TYR A 135 -8.01 -15.54 20.76
C TYR A 135 -9.54 -15.59 20.64
N GLN A 136 -10.21 -14.67 21.32
CA GLN A 136 -11.64 -14.45 21.22
C GLN A 136 -11.88 -12.98 20.90
N GLY A 137 -12.25 -12.72 19.65
CA GLY A 137 -12.53 -11.39 19.13
C GLY A 137 -14.00 -11.23 18.71
N GLU A 138 -14.28 -10.14 18.02
CA GLU A 138 -15.65 -9.87 17.52
C GLU A 138 -15.99 -10.66 16.24
N THR A 139 -15.00 -11.01 15.44
CA THR A 139 -15.17 -11.63 14.13
C THR A 139 -14.38 -12.92 13.97
N LEU A 140 -13.54 -13.24 14.92
CA LEU A 140 -12.65 -14.39 14.88
C LEU A 140 -12.48 -14.99 16.27
N GLU A 141 -12.64 -16.32 16.34
CA GLU A 141 -12.36 -17.11 17.53
C GLU A 141 -11.43 -18.28 17.18
N LEU A 142 -10.35 -18.43 17.94
CA LEU A 142 -9.36 -19.50 17.76
C LEU A 142 -8.90 -20.03 19.13
N PRO A 143 -8.91 -21.37 19.38
CA PRO A 143 -9.55 -22.37 18.52
C PRO A 143 -11.07 -22.18 18.48
N LEU A 144 -11.74 -22.78 17.49
CA LEU A 144 -13.20 -22.79 17.47
C LEU A 144 -13.73 -23.51 18.71
N PRO A 145 -14.84 -23.02 19.32
CA PRO A 145 -15.49 -23.70 20.43
C PRO A 145 -16.08 -25.04 19.99
N ASP A 146 -16.34 -25.92 20.94
CA ASP A 146 -17.06 -27.17 20.78
C ASP A 146 -16.47 -28.16 19.74
N GLY A 147 -15.18 -28.01 19.40
CA GLY A 147 -14.49 -28.84 18.42
C GLY A 147 -13.19 -29.44 18.94
N PRO A 148 -12.54 -30.31 18.14
CA PRO A 148 -11.25 -30.91 18.51
C PRO A 148 -10.09 -29.95 18.37
N GLY A 149 -10.33 -28.71 17.99
CA GLY A 149 -9.32 -27.65 17.80
C GLY A 149 -8.58 -27.35 19.10
N LYS A 150 -7.29 -27.02 18.97
CA LYS A 150 -6.48 -26.57 20.10
C LYS A 150 -5.61 -25.39 19.68
N ALA A 151 -5.25 -24.55 20.64
CA ALA A 151 -4.34 -23.44 20.41
C ALA A 151 -2.99 -23.93 19.91
N LEU A 152 -2.64 -23.57 18.68
CA LEU A 152 -1.37 -23.90 18.02
C LEU A 152 -0.37 -22.75 18.14
N LYS A 153 0.89 -23.06 17.91
CA LYS A 153 2.00 -22.13 17.90
C LYS A 153 2.74 -22.28 16.57
N LEU A 154 3.16 -21.17 15.97
CA LEU A 154 3.98 -21.20 14.76
C LEU A 154 5.27 -21.99 15.02
N THR A 155 5.57 -22.98 14.17
CA THR A 155 6.74 -23.87 14.36
C THR A 155 8.04 -23.22 13.93
N ILE A 156 8.01 -22.41 12.86
CA ILE A 156 9.17 -21.65 12.37
C ILE A 156 9.35 -20.37 13.19
N THR A 157 10.57 -19.85 13.23
CA THR A 157 10.90 -18.58 13.86
C THR A 157 11.17 -17.56 12.75
N PRO A 158 10.54 -16.37 12.71
CA PRO A 158 10.96 -15.31 11.82
C PRO A 158 12.44 -14.96 12.00
N ALA A 159 13.11 -14.52 10.95
CA ALA A 159 14.50 -14.06 11.02
C ALA A 159 14.62 -12.75 11.81
N GLN A 160 13.64 -11.87 11.65
CA GLN A 160 13.53 -10.62 12.42
C GLN A 160 12.97 -10.89 13.82
N GLN A 161 13.51 -10.23 14.84
CA GLN A 161 12.96 -10.28 16.20
C GLN A 161 11.52 -9.77 16.25
N ARG A 162 11.22 -8.71 15.48
CA ARG A 162 9.89 -8.14 15.25
C ARG A 162 9.70 -7.88 13.77
N LEU A 163 8.89 -8.70 13.12
CA LEU A 163 8.56 -8.53 11.72
C LEU A 163 7.62 -7.32 11.59
N PRO A 164 7.99 -6.28 10.81
CA PRO A 164 7.17 -5.08 10.68
C PRO A 164 5.85 -5.36 9.96
N ILE A 165 4.75 -4.86 10.53
CA ILE A 165 3.41 -4.92 9.94
C ILE A 165 2.98 -3.51 9.55
N TYR A 166 2.60 -3.35 8.29
CA TYR A 166 2.03 -2.12 7.75
C TYR A 166 0.54 -2.33 7.46
N LEU A 167 -0.27 -1.32 7.72
CA LEU A 167 -1.70 -1.35 7.38
C LEU A 167 -2.02 -0.29 6.33
N ALA A 168 -2.66 -0.72 5.22
CA ALA A 168 -3.27 0.21 4.28
C ALA A 168 -4.61 0.71 4.84
N ALA A 169 -4.73 2.01 4.99
CA ALA A 169 -5.90 2.67 5.58
C ALA A 169 -6.16 4.02 4.92
N MET A 170 -7.43 4.39 4.75
CA MET A 170 -7.83 5.68 4.18
C MET A 170 -8.82 6.44 5.07
N GLY A 171 -9.76 5.77 5.72
CA GLY A 171 -10.73 6.41 6.61
C GLY A 171 -10.17 6.68 8.01
N PRO A 172 -10.69 7.69 8.73
CA PRO A 172 -10.16 8.11 10.04
C PRO A 172 -10.05 6.97 11.07
N GLN A 173 -11.08 6.11 11.15
CA GLN A 173 -11.08 4.99 12.09
C GLN A 173 -10.05 3.92 11.73
N ASN A 174 -9.83 3.66 10.42
CA ASN A 174 -8.82 2.73 9.95
C ASN A 174 -7.40 3.29 10.16
N LEU A 175 -7.21 4.61 9.98
CA LEU A 175 -5.95 5.29 10.30
C LEU A 175 -5.64 5.17 11.79
N ALA A 176 -6.63 5.42 12.66
CA ALA A 176 -6.44 5.22 14.09
C ALA A 176 -6.08 3.76 14.42
N LEU A 177 -6.72 2.78 13.74
CA LEU A 177 -6.39 1.37 13.91
C LEU A 177 -4.97 1.05 13.44
N ALA A 178 -4.49 1.67 12.35
CA ALA A 178 -3.10 1.55 11.91
C ALA A 178 -2.13 2.09 12.98
N GLY A 179 -2.39 3.27 13.52
CA GLY A 179 -1.61 3.83 14.63
C GLY A 179 -1.60 2.95 15.86
N GLU A 180 -2.70 2.27 16.16
CA GLU A 180 -2.83 1.39 17.32
C GLU A 180 -2.10 0.06 17.18
N LEU A 181 -2.17 -0.61 16.02
CA LEU A 181 -1.77 -2.01 15.87
C LEU A 181 -0.58 -2.25 14.93
N ALA A 182 -0.29 -1.33 14.01
CA ALA A 182 0.75 -1.52 13.00
C ALA A 182 2.07 -0.83 13.37
N ASP A 183 3.13 -1.15 12.65
CA ASP A 183 4.45 -0.53 12.74
C ASP A 183 4.63 0.55 11.65
N GLY A 184 3.72 0.58 10.66
CA GLY A 184 3.68 1.59 9.62
C GLY A 184 2.33 1.66 8.92
N TRP A 185 2.14 2.72 8.14
CA TRP A 185 0.94 2.98 7.37
C TRP A 185 1.27 3.07 5.88
N LEU A 186 0.56 2.29 5.06
CA LEU A 186 0.60 2.40 3.62
C LEU A 186 -0.50 3.37 3.17
N GLY A 187 -0.09 4.61 2.90
CA GLY A 187 -0.98 5.67 2.44
C GLY A 187 -1.21 5.62 0.93
N PHE A 188 -2.37 6.10 0.50
CA PHE A 188 -2.70 6.26 -0.91
C PHE A 188 -3.43 7.59 -1.13
N LEU A 189 -3.24 8.23 -2.30
CA LEU A 189 -3.66 9.62 -2.54
C LEU A 189 -3.20 10.55 -1.40
N PHE A 190 -1.97 10.41 -0.98
CA PHE A 190 -1.39 11.21 0.10
C PHE A 190 -1.08 12.61 -0.40
N SER A 191 -1.50 13.61 0.37
CA SER A 191 -1.18 15.02 0.14
C SER A 191 -0.29 15.54 1.28
N PRO A 192 0.88 16.10 0.99
CA PRO A 192 1.72 16.75 2.00
C PRO A 192 1.00 17.89 2.73
N GLU A 193 0.16 18.65 2.01
CA GLU A 193 -0.60 19.77 2.58
C GLU A 193 -1.63 19.33 3.61
N HIS A 194 -2.14 18.10 3.49
CA HIS A 194 -3.14 17.53 4.39
C HIS A 194 -2.54 16.49 5.37
N ALA A 195 -1.20 16.41 5.44
CA ALA A 195 -0.50 15.40 6.25
C ALA A 195 -0.84 15.46 7.74
N GLY A 196 -1.14 16.67 8.28
CA GLY A 196 -1.54 16.87 9.66
C GLY A 196 -2.73 16.00 10.06
N GLY A 197 -3.79 15.99 9.24
CA GLY A 197 -4.98 15.21 9.51
C GLY A 197 -4.75 13.69 9.55
N PHE A 198 -3.85 13.16 8.73
CA PHE A 198 -3.46 11.74 8.80
C PHE A 198 -2.66 11.45 10.08
N ARG A 199 -1.69 12.31 10.41
CA ARG A 199 -0.85 12.15 11.59
C ARG A 199 -1.67 12.20 12.88
N ASP A 200 -2.65 13.10 12.98
CA ASP A 200 -3.53 13.21 14.14
C ASP A 200 -4.32 11.92 14.38
N GLN A 201 -4.85 11.30 13.31
CA GLN A 201 -5.58 10.04 13.40
C GLN A 201 -4.65 8.87 13.79
N LEU A 202 -3.46 8.80 13.21
CA LEU A 202 -2.45 7.80 13.55
C LEU A 202 -2.01 7.95 15.02
N ALA A 203 -1.75 9.19 15.47
CA ALA A 203 -1.35 9.49 16.84
C ALA A 203 -2.46 9.15 17.85
N ALA A 204 -3.72 9.47 17.52
CA ALA A 204 -4.87 9.10 18.35
C ALA A 204 -4.99 7.57 18.50
N GLY A 205 -4.65 6.82 17.47
CA GLY A 205 -4.58 5.34 17.54
C GLY A 205 -3.41 4.85 18.38
N ALA A 206 -2.21 5.38 18.17
CA ALA A 206 -1.02 5.02 18.94
C ALA A 206 -1.22 5.27 20.43
N ALA A 207 -1.83 6.41 20.80
CA ALA A 207 -2.15 6.74 22.19
C ALA A 207 -3.08 5.72 22.86
N ARG A 208 -4.03 5.10 22.13
CA ARG A 208 -4.87 4.01 22.66
C ARG A 208 -4.07 2.77 23.03
N ALA A 209 -2.93 2.55 22.38
CA ALA A 209 -1.99 1.48 22.68
C ALA A 209 -0.90 1.89 23.68
N GLY A 210 -0.99 3.07 24.28
CA GLY A 210 -0.01 3.60 25.23
C GLY A 210 1.35 3.93 24.60
N ARG A 211 1.39 4.27 23.31
CA ARG A 211 2.60 4.65 22.56
C ARG A 211 2.40 5.94 21.79
N ASP A 212 3.46 6.47 21.24
CA ASP A 212 3.47 7.56 20.26
C ASP A 212 3.76 7.02 18.85
N LEU A 213 4.12 7.91 17.93
CA LEU A 213 4.51 7.57 16.57
C LEU A 213 6.03 7.45 16.36
N ASP A 214 6.80 7.38 17.44
CA ASP A 214 8.24 7.20 17.33
C ASP A 214 8.57 5.84 16.70
N GLY A 215 9.35 5.87 15.62
CA GLY A 215 9.65 4.69 14.82
C GLY A 215 8.50 4.20 13.92
N PHE A 216 7.33 4.85 13.94
CA PHE A 216 6.23 4.52 13.04
C PHE A 216 6.50 5.02 11.63
N ASP A 217 6.43 4.15 10.62
CA ASP A 217 6.74 4.50 9.24
C ASP A 217 5.48 4.97 8.47
N ILE A 218 5.44 6.24 8.10
CA ILE A 218 4.45 6.78 7.16
C ILE A 218 4.97 6.50 5.75
N ALA A 219 4.35 5.55 5.05
CA ALA A 219 4.82 5.02 3.77
C ALA A 219 3.75 5.16 2.66
N PRO A 220 3.52 6.37 2.12
CA PRO A 220 2.58 6.56 1.03
C PRO A 220 3.13 5.99 -0.29
N ASN A 221 2.19 5.43 -1.09
CA ASN A 221 2.42 5.09 -2.49
C ASN A 221 2.03 6.28 -3.37
N VAL A 222 3.00 6.83 -4.11
CA VAL A 222 2.84 8.02 -4.95
C VAL A 222 3.27 7.70 -6.38
N GLN A 223 2.40 8.03 -7.34
CA GLN A 223 2.73 7.93 -8.76
C GLN A 223 3.77 8.98 -9.15
N VAL A 224 4.74 8.58 -9.98
CA VAL A 224 5.83 9.47 -10.41
C VAL A 224 5.94 9.49 -11.93
N HIS A 225 6.01 10.69 -12.51
CA HIS A 225 6.34 10.89 -13.92
C HIS A 225 7.16 12.16 -14.12
N ILE A 226 8.43 11.99 -14.42
CA ILE A 226 9.38 13.10 -14.61
C ILE A 226 9.41 13.45 -16.11
N SER A 227 9.01 14.69 -16.45
CA SER A 227 9.00 15.20 -17.81
C SER A 227 9.02 16.73 -17.79
N ASP A 228 9.74 17.35 -18.73
CA ASP A 228 9.76 18.81 -18.87
C ASP A 228 8.41 19.37 -19.32
N ASP A 229 7.59 18.57 -20.00
CA ASP A 229 6.21 18.92 -20.35
C ASP A 229 5.26 18.56 -19.21
N LEU A 230 4.86 19.57 -18.43
CA LEU A 230 3.97 19.40 -17.29
C LEU A 230 2.57 18.92 -17.68
N ALA A 231 2.04 19.41 -18.83
CA ALA A 231 0.71 19.01 -19.27
C ALA A 231 0.70 17.53 -19.66
N ALA A 232 1.68 17.10 -20.45
CA ALA A 232 1.85 15.69 -20.81
C ALA A 232 2.08 14.80 -19.56
N ALA A 233 2.84 15.28 -18.58
CA ALA A 233 3.06 14.53 -17.33
C ALA A 233 1.77 14.33 -16.53
N ARG A 234 0.90 15.35 -16.44
CA ARG A 234 -0.41 15.24 -15.81
C ARG A 234 -1.33 14.28 -16.58
N ASP A 235 -1.30 14.32 -17.90
CA ASP A 235 -2.13 13.45 -18.74
C ASP A 235 -1.79 11.96 -18.54
N VAL A 236 -0.53 11.63 -18.29
CA VAL A 236 -0.11 10.27 -17.91
C VAL A 236 -0.74 9.81 -16.58
N MET A 237 -0.99 10.71 -15.62
CA MET A 237 -1.60 10.38 -14.34
C MET A 237 -3.12 10.17 -14.39
N ARG A 238 -3.81 10.83 -15.34
CA ARG A 238 -5.27 10.84 -15.42
C ARG A 238 -5.93 9.46 -15.48
N PRO A 239 -5.50 8.50 -16.32
CA PRO A 239 -6.13 7.18 -16.38
C PRO A 239 -6.06 6.42 -15.06
N PHE A 240 -4.93 6.51 -14.36
CA PHE A 240 -4.73 5.88 -13.07
C PHE A 240 -5.63 6.49 -11.99
N LEU A 241 -5.62 7.80 -11.85
CA LEU A 241 -6.46 8.50 -10.87
C LEU A 241 -7.95 8.31 -11.17
N ALA A 242 -8.36 8.36 -12.45
CA ALA A 242 -9.75 8.11 -12.86
C ALA A 242 -10.20 6.68 -12.52
N LEU A 243 -9.33 5.66 -12.66
CA LEU A 243 -9.62 4.31 -12.24
C LEU A 243 -9.93 4.24 -10.73
N TYR A 244 -9.09 4.85 -9.90
CA TYR A 244 -9.27 4.79 -8.45
C TYR A 244 -10.45 5.63 -7.98
N ILE A 245 -10.51 6.89 -8.37
CA ILE A 245 -11.57 7.82 -7.94
C ILE A 245 -12.92 7.43 -8.56
N GLY A 246 -12.93 6.95 -9.81
CA GLY A 246 -14.16 6.60 -10.52
C GLY A 246 -14.59 5.14 -10.41
N GLY A 247 -13.64 4.20 -10.44
CA GLY A 247 -13.92 2.78 -10.69
C GLY A 247 -13.65 1.82 -9.53
N MET A 248 -12.82 2.19 -8.55
CA MET A 248 -12.43 1.29 -7.45
C MET A 248 -13.41 1.38 -6.26
N GLY A 249 -14.68 1.27 -6.54
CA GLY A 249 -15.76 1.31 -5.56
C GLY A 249 -17.13 1.30 -6.23
N SER A 250 -18.21 1.27 -5.42
CA SER A 250 -19.55 1.56 -5.89
C SER A 250 -19.83 3.06 -5.84
N ARG A 251 -20.96 3.48 -6.44
CA ARG A 251 -21.41 4.88 -6.36
C ARG A 251 -21.60 5.36 -4.91
N GLU A 252 -22.04 4.49 -4.02
CA GLU A 252 -22.31 4.83 -2.63
C GLU A 252 -21.10 4.63 -1.70
N ARG A 253 -20.07 3.93 -2.17
CA ARG A 253 -18.90 3.62 -1.34
C ARG A 253 -17.62 3.52 -2.17
N ASN A 254 -16.92 4.64 -2.28
CA ASN A 254 -15.61 4.73 -2.90
C ASN A 254 -14.65 5.53 -2.00
N PHE A 255 -13.76 4.85 -1.32
CA PHE A 255 -12.81 5.47 -0.39
C PHE A 255 -11.88 6.50 -1.05
N TYR A 256 -11.62 6.35 -2.34
CA TYR A 256 -10.74 7.25 -3.09
C TYR A 256 -11.48 8.53 -3.51
N ALA A 257 -12.75 8.42 -3.91
CA ALA A 257 -13.62 9.56 -4.13
C ALA A 257 -13.83 10.35 -2.83
N ASP A 258 -14.10 9.65 -1.71
CA ASP A 258 -14.22 10.27 -0.39
C ASP A 258 -12.94 11.01 0.00
N GLN A 259 -11.76 10.48 -0.36
CA GLN A 259 -10.48 11.14 -0.05
C GLN A 259 -10.28 12.39 -0.92
N ALA A 260 -10.61 12.34 -2.21
CA ALA A 260 -10.58 13.52 -3.06
C ALA A 260 -11.56 14.60 -2.54
N GLY A 261 -12.74 14.21 -2.06
CA GLY A 261 -13.68 15.09 -1.39
C GLY A 261 -13.10 15.78 -0.16
N ARG A 262 -12.39 15.05 0.72
CA ARG A 262 -11.71 15.66 1.88
C ARG A 262 -10.66 16.70 1.51
N TYR A 263 -10.19 16.68 0.28
CA TYR A 263 -9.27 17.69 -0.27
C TYR A 263 -10.01 18.87 -0.94
N GLY A 264 -11.36 18.89 -0.91
CA GLY A 264 -12.18 19.94 -1.51
C GLY A 264 -12.57 19.68 -2.97
N PHE A 265 -12.41 18.45 -3.46
CA PHE A 265 -12.70 18.08 -4.85
C PHE A 265 -13.95 17.17 -4.98
N GLU A 266 -14.97 17.32 -4.11
CA GLU A 266 -16.17 16.49 -4.11
C GLU A 266 -16.88 16.49 -5.45
N GLN A 267 -17.04 17.67 -6.04
CA GLN A 267 -17.74 17.83 -7.32
C GLN A 267 -16.98 17.15 -8.47
N ALA A 268 -15.66 17.32 -8.52
CA ALA A 268 -14.81 16.68 -9.52
C ALA A 268 -14.82 15.15 -9.35
N ALA A 269 -14.70 14.65 -8.11
CA ALA A 269 -14.76 13.22 -7.82
C ALA A 269 -16.08 12.59 -8.25
N ALA A 270 -17.22 13.28 -8.03
CA ALA A 270 -18.53 12.82 -8.49
C ALA A 270 -18.60 12.75 -10.02
N GLN A 271 -18.11 13.78 -10.73
CA GLN A 271 -18.06 13.78 -12.21
C GLN A 271 -17.18 12.65 -12.76
N VAL A 272 -15.99 12.46 -12.18
CA VAL A 272 -15.08 11.37 -12.56
C VAL A 272 -15.79 10.03 -12.39
N GLN A 273 -16.49 9.81 -11.27
CA GLN A 273 -17.22 8.58 -11.01
C GLN A 273 -18.38 8.37 -11.99
N ASP A 274 -19.15 9.41 -12.29
CA ASP A 274 -20.26 9.36 -13.25
C ASP A 274 -19.79 8.96 -14.65
N HIS A 275 -18.71 9.59 -15.15
CA HIS A 275 -18.13 9.25 -16.44
C HIS A 275 -17.55 7.82 -16.43
N TYR A 276 -16.79 7.46 -15.40
CA TYR A 276 -16.12 6.18 -15.32
C TYR A 276 -17.12 5.01 -15.29
N LEU A 277 -18.14 5.08 -14.43
CA LEU A 277 -19.17 4.05 -14.30
C LEU A 277 -20.06 3.94 -15.55
N ALA A 278 -20.17 5.03 -16.33
CA ALA A 278 -20.83 5.03 -17.64
C ALA A 278 -19.92 4.50 -18.78
N GLY A 279 -18.71 4.04 -18.50
CA GLY A 279 -17.75 3.53 -19.49
C GLY A 279 -16.97 4.63 -20.25
N ARG A 280 -17.23 5.91 -19.97
CA ARG A 280 -16.59 7.07 -20.61
C ARG A 280 -15.24 7.39 -19.91
N ARG A 281 -14.27 6.49 -20.07
CA ARG A 281 -12.99 6.57 -19.33
C ARG A 281 -12.14 7.80 -19.68
N ALA A 282 -12.14 8.22 -20.94
CA ALA A 282 -11.40 9.41 -21.37
C ALA A 282 -11.99 10.68 -20.74
N GLU A 283 -13.33 10.80 -20.72
CA GLU A 283 -14.04 11.90 -20.08
C GLU A 283 -13.83 11.92 -18.56
N ALA A 284 -13.80 10.72 -17.93
CA ALA A 284 -13.46 10.58 -16.52
C ALA A 284 -12.05 11.11 -16.21
N GLY A 285 -11.06 10.81 -17.06
CA GLY A 285 -9.72 11.38 -16.95
C GLY A 285 -9.70 12.90 -17.13
N ALA A 286 -10.43 13.41 -18.14
CA ALA A 286 -10.51 14.84 -18.43
C ALA A 286 -11.21 15.65 -17.31
N ALA A 287 -12.10 15.03 -16.54
CA ALA A 287 -12.79 15.66 -15.41
C ALA A 287 -11.90 15.84 -14.16
N LEU A 288 -10.69 15.27 -14.13
CA LEU A 288 -9.75 15.45 -13.02
C LEU A 288 -9.11 16.85 -13.10
N PRO A 289 -9.25 17.71 -12.07
CA PRO A 289 -8.54 18.99 -12.02
C PRO A 289 -7.01 18.78 -11.93
N ASP A 290 -6.26 19.67 -12.58
CA ASP A 290 -4.80 19.65 -12.52
C ASP A 290 -4.28 19.81 -11.09
N GLU A 291 -4.95 20.59 -10.27
CA GLU A 291 -4.64 20.83 -8.86
C GLU A 291 -4.73 19.53 -8.04
N LEU A 292 -5.74 18.70 -8.29
CA LEU A 292 -5.85 17.40 -7.62
C LEU A 292 -4.73 16.44 -8.05
N ILE A 293 -4.37 16.44 -9.34
CA ILE A 293 -3.27 15.63 -9.85
C ILE A 293 -1.96 16.04 -9.17
N ASP A 294 -1.66 17.33 -9.16
CA ASP A 294 -0.46 17.88 -8.54
C ASP A 294 -0.39 17.63 -7.03
N LEU A 295 -1.54 17.61 -6.37
CA LEU A 295 -1.66 17.41 -4.94
C LEU A 295 -1.26 15.99 -4.49
N VAL A 296 -1.53 14.98 -5.32
CA VAL A 296 -1.40 13.55 -4.94
C VAL A 296 -0.38 12.77 -5.76
N THR A 297 0.34 13.43 -6.67
CA THR A 297 1.37 12.81 -7.51
C THR A 297 2.67 13.62 -7.55
N LEU A 298 3.74 12.99 -7.99
CA LEU A 298 5.00 13.66 -8.33
C LEU A 298 5.15 13.67 -9.86
N CYS A 299 4.51 14.63 -10.54
CA CYS A 299 4.58 14.73 -11.99
C CYS A 299 5.04 16.10 -12.48
N GLY A 300 5.83 16.12 -13.57
CA GLY A 300 6.32 17.33 -14.24
C GLY A 300 7.85 17.46 -14.25
N PRO A 301 8.34 18.70 -14.43
CA PRO A 301 9.77 18.97 -14.52
C PRO A 301 10.56 18.56 -13.27
N PRO A 302 11.85 18.22 -13.40
CA PRO A 302 12.70 17.80 -12.28
C PRO A 302 12.69 18.77 -11.09
N ALA A 303 12.60 20.08 -11.33
CA ALA A 303 12.52 21.08 -10.27
C ALA A 303 11.25 20.92 -9.43
N LYS A 304 10.08 20.76 -10.08
CA LYS A 304 8.78 20.54 -9.41
C LYS A 304 8.77 19.22 -8.63
N VAL A 305 9.33 18.15 -9.19
CA VAL A 305 9.44 16.86 -8.49
C VAL A 305 10.33 17.00 -7.25
N ARG A 306 11.44 17.72 -7.33
CA ARG A 306 12.32 18.00 -6.18
C ARG A 306 11.59 18.77 -5.06
N GLU A 307 10.78 19.77 -5.42
CA GLU A 307 9.94 20.52 -4.47
C GLU A 307 8.92 19.58 -3.80
N GLY A 308 8.26 18.71 -4.57
CA GLY A 308 7.33 17.71 -4.04
C GLY A 308 8.01 16.69 -3.09
N LEU A 309 9.23 16.24 -3.41
CA LEU A 309 10.02 15.38 -2.53
C LEU A 309 10.37 16.08 -1.21
N ALA A 310 10.71 17.37 -1.26
CA ALA A 310 10.96 18.17 -0.07
C ALA A 310 9.70 18.33 0.79
N ALA A 311 8.54 18.61 0.17
CA ALA A 311 7.26 18.71 0.85
C ALA A 311 6.86 17.38 1.53
N LEU A 312 7.03 16.24 0.87
CA LEU A 312 6.80 14.91 1.45
C LEU A 312 7.71 14.64 2.65
N ARG A 313 8.98 15.02 2.56
CA ARG A 313 9.93 14.89 3.68
C ARG A 313 9.51 15.76 4.87
N GLN A 314 9.11 17.00 4.63
CA GLN A 314 8.61 17.92 5.67
C GLN A 314 7.30 17.44 6.29
N ALA A 315 6.43 16.79 5.51
CA ALA A 315 5.20 16.17 5.97
C ALA A 315 5.43 14.93 6.86
N GLY A 316 6.69 14.50 7.05
CA GLY A 316 7.06 13.39 7.92
C GLY A 316 6.94 12.00 7.26
N VAL A 317 6.99 11.93 5.93
CA VAL A 317 7.07 10.66 5.22
C VAL A 317 8.39 9.97 5.53
N GLY A 318 8.32 8.76 6.08
CA GLY A 318 9.49 7.93 6.40
C GLY A 318 9.99 7.16 5.18
N THR A 319 9.07 6.49 4.47
CA THR A 319 9.36 5.76 3.23
C THR A 319 8.43 6.25 2.12
N LEU A 320 8.96 6.83 1.06
CA LEU A 320 8.19 7.16 -0.14
C LEU A 320 8.20 5.96 -1.09
N ILE A 321 7.07 5.29 -1.23
CA ILE A 321 6.89 4.20 -2.19
C ILE A 321 6.50 4.83 -3.53
N THR A 322 7.32 4.67 -4.56
CA THR A 322 7.12 5.30 -5.86
C THR A 322 6.68 4.29 -6.90
N ALA A 323 5.73 4.66 -7.73
CA ALA A 323 5.32 3.87 -8.88
C ALA A 323 5.66 4.64 -10.17
N PRO A 324 6.77 4.29 -10.86
CA PRO A 324 7.11 4.90 -12.14
C PRO A 324 6.05 4.56 -13.20
N THR A 325 5.46 5.59 -13.81
CA THR A 325 4.33 5.46 -14.75
C THR A 325 4.72 5.47 -16.22
N ALA A 326 6.00 5.40 -16.54
CA ALA A 326 6.49 5.39 -17.92
C ALA A 326 6.01 4.15 -18.70
N TRP A 327 5.76 4.33 -19.99
CA TRP A 327 5.20 3.30 -20.87
C TRP A 327 6.19 2.17 -21.17
N THR A 328 7.46 2.51 -21.42
CA THR A 328 8.48 1.50 -21.72
C THR A 328 9.27 1.12 -20.49
N HIS A 329 9.82 -0.08 -20.48
CA HIS A 329 10.69 -0.53 -19.40
C HIS A 329 11.95 0.35 -19.25
N THR A 330 12.56 0.73 -20.37
CA THR A 330 13.74 1.61 -20.40
C THR A 330 13.44 2.98 -19.75
N ASP A 331 12.27 3.55 -20.04
CA ASP A 331 11.87 4.82 -19.44
C ASP A 331 11.59 4.67 -17.94
N ARG A 332 11.01 3.54 -17.50
CA ARG A 332 10.83 3.25 -16.06
C ARG A 332 12.17 3.22 -15.32
N LEU A 333 13.17 2.56 -15.88
CA LEU A 333 14.54 2.54 -15.32
C LEU A 333 15.16 3.95 -15.30
N THR A 334 14.94 4.73 -16.35
CA THR A 334 15.43 6.12 -16.43
C THR A 334 14.78 6.97 -15.34
N GLN A 335 13.47 6.90 -15.17
CA GLN A 335 12.77 7.64 -14.12
C GLN A 335 13.18 7.20 -12.72
N LEU A 336 13.45 5.90 -12.51
CA LEU A 336 13.96 5.40 -11.23
C LEU A 336 15.32 6.04 -10.88
N ARG A 337 16.23 6.15 -11.85
CA ARG A 337 17.55 6.80 -11.69
C ARG A 337 17.39 8.30 -11.40
N GLN A 338 16.60 9.00 -12.21
CA GLN A 338 16.34 10.43 -12.02
C GLN A 338 15.74 10.71 -10.63
N LEU A 339 14.80 9.89 -10.19
CA LEU A 339 14.19 10.06 -8.87
C LEU A 339 15.19 9.86 -7.73
N ALA A 340 16.11 8.88 -7.86
CA ALA A 340 17.19 8.68 -6.89
C ALA A 340 18.11 9.92 -6.79
N GLU A 341 18.47 10.50 -7.92
CA GLU A 341 19.29 11.73 -8.00
C GLU A 341 18.55 12.94 -7.39
N LEU A 342 17.25 13.08 -7.65
CA LEU A 342 16.44 14.18 -7.12
C LEU A 342 16.20 14.08 -5.62
N ALA A 343 16.22 12.87 -5.06
CA ALA A 343 15.96 12.60 -3.65
C ALA A 343 17.22 12.66 -2.76
N ALA A 344 18.41 12.57 -3.38
CA ALA A 344 19.71 12.69 -2.70
C ALA A 344 19.92 14.11 -2.15
#